data_0acbf9498dff3c4c1c4eca6029821df0
#
_entry.id   0acbf9498dff3c4c1c4eca6029821df0
#
_cell.length_a   1.000
_cell.length_b   1.000
_cell.length_c   1.000
_cell.angle_alpha   90.00
_cell.angle_beta   90.00
_cell.angle_gamma   90.00
#
_symmetry.space_group_name_H-M   'P 1'
#
loop_
_entity.id
_entity.type
_entity.pdbx_description
1 polymer ?
#
loop_
_entity_poly.entity_id
_entity_poly.type
_entity_poly.pdbx_seq_one_letter_code
_entity_poly.pdbx_strand_id
1 'polypeptide(L)'
;MTYQEFQIELLEMGLTIKELANLIGMNPNSITNYKSKEVIPLNLAITVSLISSLKSNGIDPVLTINKVKRNHSKDFLQTSKNQEI
;
A
#
# COMPACT_ATOMS: atom_id res chain seq x y z
N MET A 1 -14.47 -2.97 2.86
CA MET A 1 -13.73 -4.25 2.84
C MET A 1 -13.59 -4.76 4.26
N THR A 2 -14.00 -5.98 4.49
CA THR A 2 -13.80 -6.63 5.79
C THR A 2 -12.35 -7.08 5.91
N TYR A 3 -11.91 -7.34 7.14
CA TYR A 3 -10.56 -7.86 7.35
C TYR A 3 -10.38 -9.22 6.65
N GLN A 4 -11.41 -10.05 6.64
CA GLN A 4 -11.38 -11.34 5.97
C GLN A 4 -11.22 -11.19 4.45
N GLU A 5 -11.98 -10.29 3.84
CA GLU A 5 -11.84 -9.99 2.42
C GLU A 5 -10.44 -9.47 2.09
N PHE A 6 -9.90 -8.64 2.96
CA PHE A 6 -8.53 -8.14 2.83
C PHE A 6 -7.50 -9.28 2.84
N GLN A 7 -7.65 -10.23 3.76
CA GLN A 7 -6.75 -11.39 3.81
C GLN A 7 -6.81 -12.23 2.54
N ILE A 8 -8.03 -12.44 2.03
CA ILE A 8 -8.23 -13.20 0.79
C ILE A 8 -7.57 -12.48 -0.37
N GLU A 9 -7.74 -11.17 -0.46
CA GLU A 9 -7.16 -10.35 -1.51
C GLU A 9 -5.63 -10.44 -1.51
N LEU A 10 -5.02 -10.36 -0.33
CA LEU A 10 -3.57 -10.51 -0.19
C LEU A 10 -3.10 -11.90 -0.61
N LEU A 11 -3.84 -12.92 -0.21
CA LEU A 11 -3.50 -14.30 -0.58
C LEU A 11 -3.50 -14.47 -2.09
N GLU A 12 -4.50 -13.93 -2.77
CA GLU A 12 -4.61 -14.00 -4.22
C GLU A 12 -3.47 -13.25 -4.91
N MET A 13 -3.00 -12.16 -4.31
CA MET A 13 -1.87 -11.41 -4.83
C MET A 13 -0.51 -12.05 -4.48
N GLY A 14 -0.49 -13.04 -3.61
CA GLY A 14 0.74 -13.65 -3.15
C GLY A 14 1.55 -12.77 -2.22
N LEU A 15 0.90 -11.86 -1.49
CA LEU A 15 1.55 -10.97 -0.55
C LEU A 15 1.18 -11.32 0.88
N THR A 16 2.14 -11.17 1.79
CA THR A 16 1.88 -11.20 3.24
C THR A 16 1.55 -9.79 3.72
N ILE A 17 0.97 -9.69 4.91
CA ILE A 17 0.70 -8.39 5.53
C ILE A 17 2.01 -7.60 5.70
N LYS A 18 3.08 -8.29 6.10
CA LYS A 18 4.39 -7.65 6.27
C LYS A 18 4.92 -7.09 4.97
N GLU A 19 4.79 -7.86 3.89
CA GLU A 19 5.23 -7.42 2.56
C GLU A 19 4.41 -6.23 2.07
N LEU A 20 3.09 -6.30 2.24
CA LEU A 20 2.23 -5.18 1.88
C LEU A 20 2.58 -3.92 2.68
N ALA A 21 2.71 -4.05 3.98
CA ALA A 21 3.03 -2.93 4.87
C ALA A 21 4.34 -2.28 4.46
N ASN A 22 5.36 -3.09 4.20
CA ASN A 22 6.65 -2.59 3.74
C ASN A 22 6.54 -1.85 2.40
N LEU A 23 5.74 -2.40 1.50
CA LEU A 23 5.54 -1.82 0.17
C LEU A 23 4.89 -0.43 0.24
N ILE A 24 3.85 -0.28 1.05
CA ILE A 24 3.09 0.97 1.13
C ILE A 24 3.55 1.90 2.27
N GLY A 25 4.60 1.53 2.99
CA GLY A 25 5.17 2.38 4.03
C GLY A 25 4.38 2.42 5.32
N MET A 26 3.70 1.32 5.67
CA MET A 26 2.95 1.20 6.92
C MET A 26 3.64 0.24 7.88
N ASN A 27 3.33 0.40 9.17
CA ASN A 27 3.74 -0.57 10.17
C ASN A 27 2.82 -1.80 10.09
N PRO A 28 3.37 -3.03 9.98
CA PRO A 28 2.54 -4.23 9.92
C PRO A 28 1.56 -4.34 11.11
N ASN A 29 1.97 -3.92 12.30
CA ASN A 29 1.10 -3.97 13.48
C ASN A 29 -0.13 -3.08 13.33
N SER A 30 0.00 -1.96 12.63
CA SER A 30 -1.14 -1.09 12.35
C SER A 30 -2.20 -1.82 11.53
N ILE A 31 -1.76 -2.64 10.58
CA ILE A 31 -2.66 -3.41 9.73
C ILE A 31 -3.30 -4.55 10.53
N THR A 32 -2.51 -5.32 11.27
CA THR A 32 -3.06 -6.45 12.04
C THR A 32 -4.02 -6.00 13.14
N ASN A 33 -3.87 -4.79 13.64
CA ASN A 33 -4.77 -4.23 14.64
C ASN A 33 -6.20 -4.05 14.12
N TYR A 34 -6.41 -3.96 12.80
CA TYR A 34 -7.74 -3.87 12.23
C TYR A 34 -8.53 -5.17 12.37
N LYS A 35 -7.85 -6.29 12.67
CA LYS A 35 -8.52 -7.57 12.87
C LYS A 35 -9.56 -7.50 13.97
N SER A 36 -9.27 -6.77 15.05
CA SER A 36 -10.22 -6.64 16.18
C SER A 36 -11.47 -5.86 15.80
N LYS A 37 -11.36 -4.98 14.81
CA LYS A 37 -12.49 -4.18 14.32
C LYS A 37 -13.22 -4.83 13.16
N GLU A 38 -12.64 -5.88 12.60
CA GLU A 38 -13.17 -6.66 11.47
C GLU A 38 -13.38 -5.85 10.19
N VAL A 39 -12.91 -4.60 10.16
CA VAL A 39 -13.06 -3.71 9.00
C VAL A 39 -11.74 -3.05 8.68
N ILE A 40 -11.49 -2.89 7.39
CA ILE A 40 -10.29 -2.22 6.88
C ILE A 40 -10.66 -0.77 6.55
N PRO A 41 -9.81 0.21 6.94
CA PRO A 41 -10.05 1.61 6.57
C PRO A 41 -10.14 1.79 5.06
N LEU A 42 -10.96 2.74 4.64
CA LEU A 42 -11.21 2.98 3.22
C LEU A 42 -9.92 3.19 2.42
N ASN A 43 -8.99 3.97 2.96
CA ASN A 43 -7.73 4.23 2.25
C ASN A 43 -6.94 2.97 1.98
N LEU A 44 -6.87 2.08 2.95
CA LEU A 44 -6.17 0.81 2.79
C LEU A 44 -6.91 -0.11 1.82
N ALA A 45 -8.25 -0.12 1.90
CA ALA A 45 -9.07 -0.91 0.97
C ALA A 45 -8.86 -0.45 -0.47
N ILE A 46 -8.85 0.85 -0.72
CA ILE A 46 -8.59 1.41 -2.04
C ILE A 46 -7.20 1.00 -2.53
N THR A 47 -6.20 1.16 -1.67
CA THR A 47 -4.82 0.83 -2.01
C THR A 47 -4.67 -0.63 -2.43
N VAL A 48 -5.22 -1.54 -1.64
CA VAL A 48 -5.16 -2.98 -1.93
C VAL A 48 -5.90 -3.30 -3.22
N SER A 49 -7.06 -2.71 -3.43
CA SER A 49 -7.85 -2.92 -4.65
C SER A 49 -7.11 -2.46 -5.90
N LEU A 50 -6.43 -1.32 -5.81
CA LEU A 50 -5.63 -0.80 -6.93
C LEU A 50 -4.43 -1.70 -7.22
N ILE A 51 -3.75 -2.17 -6.19
CA ILE A 51 -2.61 -3.09 -6.36
C ILE A 51 -3.07 -4.38 -7.04
N SER A 52 -4.21 -4.92 -6.59
CA SER A 52 -4.79 -6.12 -7.17
C SER A 52 -5.14 -5.91 -8.64
N SER A 53 -5.73 -4.77 -8.97
CA SER A 53 -6.08 -4.43 -10.35
C SER A 53 -4.85 -4.32 -11.25
N LEU A 54 -3.78 -3.71 -10.76
CA LEU A 54 -2.53 -3.62 -11.51
C LEU A 54 -2.00 -5.02 -11.83
N LYS A 55 -1.97 -5.87 -10.84
CA LYS A 55 -1.48 -7.23 -11.01
C LYS A 55 -2.33 -8.02 -11.99
N SER A 56 -3.65 -7.89 -11.90
CA SER A 56 -4.59 -8.57 -12.80
C SER A 56 -4.41 -8.14 -14.24
N ASN A 57 -3.92 -6.93 -14.47
CA ASN A 57 -3.68 -6.39 -15.81
C ASN A 57 -2.23 -6.56 -16.26
N GLY A 58 -1.46 -7.41 -15.60
CA GLY A 58 -0.08 -7.72 -16.00
C GLY A 58 0.93 -6.65 -15.65
N ILE A 59 0.58 -5.70 -14.80
CA ILE A 59 1.48 -4.64 -14.35
C ILE A 59 2.04 -5.03 -12.99
N ASP A 60 3.36 -4.93 -12.83
CA ASP A 60 3.99 -5.22 -11.54
C ASP A 60 3.77 -4.05 -10.58
N PRO A 61 2.95 -4.23 -9.54
CA PRO A 61 2.68 -3.14 -8.61
C PRO A 61 3.91 -2.72 -7.81
N VAL A 62 4.84 -3.63 -7.58
CA VAL A 62 6.06 -3.32 -6.82
C VAL A 62 6.91 -2.30 -7.57
N LEU A 63 7.09 -2.48 -8.87
CA LEU A 63 7.84 -1.52 -9.69
C LEU A 63 7.17 -0.16 -9.70
N THR A 64 5.85 -0.15 -9.87
CA THR A 64 5.07 1.09 -9.89
C THR A 64 5.20 1.85 -8.57
N ILE A 65 5.01 1.16 -7.46
CA ILE A 65 5.06 1.78 -6.13
C ILE A 65 6.47 2.25 -5.79
N ASN A 66 7.49 1.47 -6.12
CA ASN A 66 8.87 1.86 -5.86
C ASN A 66 9.27 3.09 -6.67
N LYS A 67 8.73 3.25 -7.87
CA LYS A 67 8.93 4.45 -8.67
C LYS A 67 8.35 5.68 -7.96
N VAL A 68 7.15 5.56 -7.43
CA VAL A 68 6.50 6.63 -6.67
C VAL A 68 7.33 6.98 -5.44
N LYS A 69 7.80 5.98 -4.71
CA LYS A 69 8.63 6.19 -3.52
C LYS A 69 9.92 6.95 -3.84
N ARG A 70 10.60 6.58 -4.94
CA ARG A 70 11.82 7.27 -5.36
C ARG A 70 11.54 8.72 -5.72
N ASN A 71 10.47 8.96 -6.46
CA ASN A 71 10.10 10.30 -6.86
C ASN A 71 9.69 11.13 -5.65
N HIS A 72 8.98 10.52 -4.70
CA HIS A 72 8.59 11.19 -3.47
C HIS A 72 9.82 11.62 -2.67
N SER A 73 10.83 10.77 -2.55
CA SER A 73 12.06 11.10 -1.85
C SER A 73 12.78 12.28 -2.50
N LYS A 74 12.84 12.29 -3.84
CA LYS A 74 13.43 13.42 -4.58
C LYS A 74 12.62 14.69 -4.35
N ASP A 75 11.31 14.59 -4.43
CA ASP A 75 10.42 15.73 -4.26
C ASP A 75 10.56 16.30 -2.86
N PHE A 76 10.66 15.44 -1.87
CA PHE A 76 10.84 15.84 -0.49
C PHE A 76 12.14 16.63 -0.32
N LEU A 77 13.25 16.16 -0.90
CA LEU A 77 14.52 16.84 -0.83
C LEU A 77 14.49 18.18 -1.57
N GLN A 78 13.79 18.23 -2.70
CA GLN A 78 13.65 19.48 -3.46
C GLN A 78 12.70 20.45 -2.78
N THR A 79 11.67 19.94 -2.14
CA THR A 79 10.67 20.74 -1.44
C THR A 79 11.33 21.62 -0.37
N SER A 80 12.37 21.14 0.28
CA SER A 80 13.10 21.92 1.28
C SER A 80 13.70 23.20 0.69
N LYS A 81 13.92 23.22 -0.62
CA LYS A 81 14.44 24.40 -1.33
C LYS A 81 13.36 25.30 -1.87
N ASN A 82 12.16 24.78 -2.04
CA ASN A 82 11.06 25.47 -2.72
C ASN A 82 9.86 25.76 -1.82
N GLN A 83 10.04 25.61 -0.52
CA GLN A 83 8.91 25.76 0.41
C GLN A 83 8.35 27.16 0.46
N GLU A 84 9.14 28.17 0.16
CA GLU A 84 8.70 29.54 0.16
C GLU A 84 7.84 29.88 -1.06
N ILE A 85 7.70 28.99 -1.99
CA ILE A 85 6.78 29.16 -3.09
C ILE A 85 5.39 28.81 -2.63
#